data_5ede6b2f46f540126315d88589b39d1f
#
_entry.id   5ede6b2f46f540126315d88589b39d1f
#
_cell.length_a   1.000
_cell.length_b   1.000
_cell.length_c   1.000
_cell.angle_alpha   90.00
_cell.angle_beta   90.00
_cell.angle_gamma   90.00
#
_symmetry.space_group_name_H-M   'P 1'
#
loop_
_entity.id
_entity.type
_entity.pdbx_description
1 polymer ?
#
loop_
_entity_poly.entity_id
_entity_poly.type
_entity_poly.pdbx_seq_one_letter_code
_entity_poly.pdbx_strand_id
1 'polypeptide(L)'
;PPEETRQAGALPFANAPLVFLPGDAGAVPLQDHKKMLTWTLTLIWSMVLLGAAGVIWLMLGTFRLEQRRGDFVSAVTHELRTPLTSFSLYTEMLEDGMVPEQKKPEYYANMQRECRRLEHLIENVLSYSRLQRNAIRRARDTLTCQELFEPIAEKIERRLREADISFSFALAQPIRILPIHTDAVSVEQIMDNLTSNAIKYAKGENAKVQLTVQADRHNIVIRFRDNGPGISPKNRKLVFKPFRRTKDATNSRKPGVGLGLALARDTARSLGGDLKLEFGTLGGASFLLTIPKS
;
A
#
# COMPACT_ATOMS: atom_id res chain seq x y z
N PRO A 1 94.76 -10.33 15.95
CA PRO A 1 93.42 -9.75 15.95
C PRO A 1 92.94 -9.63 17.39
N PRO A 2 92.52 -8.45 17.86
CA PRO A 2 92.09 -8.27 19.24
C PRO A 2 90.87 -9.12 19.51
N GLU A 3 90.76 -9.66 20.74
CA GLU A 3 89.69 -10.58 21.19
C GLU A 3 88.26 -10.07 21.06
N GLU A 4 88.07 -8.77 20.84
CA GLU A 4 86.78 -8.15 20.67
C GLU A 4 86.05 -8.47 19.33
N THR A 5 86.81 -8.97 18.34
CA THR A 5 86.22 -9.28 17.03
C THR A 5 85.57 -10.66 16.93
N ARG A 6 85.69 -11.50 18.00
CA ARG A 6 85.12 -12.87 18.01
C ARG A 6 83.63 -12.93 18.39
N GLN A 7 83.05 -11.86 18.92
CA GLN A 7 81.71 -11.90 19.46
C GLN A 7 80.64 -11.48 18.45
N ALA A 8 81.01 -10.96 17.29
CA ALA A 8 80.02 -10.41 16.36
C ALA A 8 79.73 -11.27 15.11
N GLY A 9 80.10 -12.56 15.04
CA GLY A 9 79.84 -13.42 13.88
C GLY A 9 80.50 -12.91 12.60
N ALA A 10 81.58 -12.10 12.69
CA ALA A 10 82.30 -11.59 11.59
C ALA A 10 83.12 -12.68 10.89
N LEU A 11 82.87 -12.89 9.59
CA LEU A 11 83.67 -13.84 8.76
C LEU A 11 84.79 -13.04 8.03
N PRO A 12 86.07 -13.34 8.28
CA PRO A 12 87.14 -12.70 7.55
C PRO A 12 87.23 -13.23 6.13
N PHE A 13 87.22 -12.34 5.16
CA PHE A 13 87.53 -12.67 3.76
C PHE A 13 89.05 -12.85 3.68
N ALA A 14 89.53 -14.04 3.24
CA ALA A 14 90.87 -14.33 3.02
C ALA A 14 91.48 -13.37 1.97
N ASN A 15 92.52 -12.60 2.33
CA ASN A 15 93.29 -11.65 1.52
C ASN A 15 92.68 -10.25 1.31
N ALA A 16 91.65 -9.79 2.10
CA ALA A 16 91.19 -8.42 2.11
C ALA A 16 91.14 -7.82 3.50
N PRO A 17 91.54 -6.54 3.69
CA PRO A 17 91.48 -5.90 5.00
C PRO A 17 90.03 -5.47 5.34
N LEU A 18 89.01 -6.15 4.75
CA LEU A 18 87.60 -5.89 4.94
C LEU A 18 86.99 -6.98 5.80
N VAL A 19 86.36 -6.60 6.90
CA VAL A 19 85.53 -7.46 7.73
C VAL A 19 84.08 -7.26 7.33
N PHE A 20 83.44 -8.31 6.92
CA PHE A 20 81.99 -8.28 6.67
C PHE A 20 81.26 -8.37 8.03
N LEU A 21 80.70 -7.26 8.43
CA LEU A 21 79.77 -7.25 9.56
C LEU A 21 78.43 -7.54 8.96
N PRO A 22 77.75 -8.63 9.32
CA PRO A 22 76.34 -8.78 8.91
C PRO A 22 75.60 -7.60 9.51
N GLY A 23 75.16 -6.71 8.62
CA GLY A 23 74.28 -5.64 9.02
C GLY A 23 73.07 -6.25 9.75
N ASP A 24 72.64 -5.60 10.80
CA ASP A 24 71.36 -5.91 11.43
C ASP A 24 70.31 -5.78 10.36
N ALA A 25 69.96 -6.89 9.70
CA ALA A 25 68.81 -6.93 8.88
C ALA A 25 67.68 -6.72 9.87
N GLY A 26 67.34 -5.44 10.08
CA GLY A 26 66.31 -5.04 11.01
C GLY A 26 65.14 -6.00 10.82
N ALA A 27 64.95 -6.83 11.84
CA ALA A 27 63.81 -7.74 11.86
C ALA A 27 62.58 -6.90 11.72
N VAL A 28 62.09 -6.77 10.47
CA VAL A 28 60.80 -6.11 10.20
C VAL A 28 59.80 -6.87 11.06
N PRO A 29 59.12 -6.23 12.01
CA PRO A 29 58.32 -6.94 13.00
C PRO A 29 57.21 -7.65 12.25
N LEU A 30 57.34 -8.96 12.06
CA LEU A 30 56.38 -9.87 11.43
C LEU A 30 54.97 -9.72 11.99
N GLN A 31 54.89 -9.13 13.18
CA GLN A 31 53.63 -8.88 13.90
C GLN A 31 52.80 -7.75 13.28
N ASP A 32 53.45 -6.73 12.69
CA ASP A 32 52.74 -5.62 12.05
C ASP A 32 52.22 -6.01 10.63
N HIS A 33 52.97 -6.86 9.94
CA HIS A 33 52.47 -7.41 8.66
C HIS A 33 51.24 -8.32 8.82
N LYS A 34 51.21 -9.13 9.92
CA LYS A 34 50.01 -9.95 10.19
C LYS A 34 48.80 -9.10 10.51
N LYS A 35 48.94 -8.06 11.30
CA LYS A 35 47.84 -7.12 11.61
C LYS A 35 47.35 -6.40 10.33
N MET A 36 48.26 -5.91 9.53
CA MET A 36 47.93 -5.24 8.27
C MET A 36 47.17 -6.19 7.30
N LEU A 37 47.61 -7.44 7.19
CA LEU A 37 46.99 -8.47 6.39
C LEU A 37 45.57 -8.80 6.88
N THR A 38 45.39 -8.92 8.21
CA THR A 38 44.05 -9.18 8.78
C THR A 38 43.10 -8.02 8.55
N TRP A 39 43.57 -6.77 8.68
CA TRP A 39 42.76 -5.60 8.41
C TRP A 39 42.38 -5.49 6.93
N THR A 40 43.29 -5.73 6.01
CA THR A 40 42.98 -5.72 4.56
C THR A 40 42.03 -6.83 4.17
N LEU A 41 42.19 -8.04 4.71
CA LEU A 41 41.25 -9.14 4.45
C LEU A 41 39.86 -8.86 5.04
N THR A 42 39.75 -8.32 6.25
CA THR A 42 38.47 -7.95 6.83
C THR A 42 37.77 -6.86 6.04
N LEU A 43 38.52 -5.88 5.51
CA LEU A 43 37.99 -4.82 4.68
C LEU A 43 37.47 -5.36 3.31
N ILE A 44 38.22 -6.24 2.67
CA ILE A 44 37.83 -6.91 1.44
C ILE A 44 36.54 -7.73 1.63
N TRP A 45 36.51 -8.57 2.68
CA TRP A 45 35.35 -9.40 2.98
C TRP A 45 34.13 -8.58 3.35
N SER A 46 34.32 -7.48 4.10
CA SER A 46 33.20 -6.58 4.41
C SER A 46 32.63 -5.92 3.14
N MET A 47 33.48 -5.54 2.20
CA MET A 47 33.05 -4.96 0.93
C MET A 47 32.30 -5.97 0.04
N VAL A 48 32.78 -7.22 0.00
CA VAL A 48 32.11 -8.33 -0.70
C VAL A 48 30.74 -8.63 -0.10
N LEU A 49 30.65 -8.69 1.24
CA LEU A 49 29.40 -8.93 1.94
C LEU A 49 28.39 -7.79 1.73
N LEU A 50 28.85 -6.53 1.75
CA LEU A 50 28.01 -5.36 1.44
C LEU A 50 27.50 -5.40 -0.01
N GLY A 51 28.35 -5.73 -0.96
CA GLY A 51 27.98 -5.91 -2.37
C GLY A 51 26.95 -7.03 -2.54
N ALA A 52 27.18 -8.19 -1.93
CA ALA A 52 26.25 -9.31 -1.96
C ALA A 52 24.90 -8.96 -1.32
N ALA A 53 24.90 -8.27 -0.18
CA ALA A 53 23.69 -7.79 0.48
C ALA A 53 22.92 -6.81 -0.41
N GLY A 54 23.60 -5.90 -1.12
CA GLY A 54 23.01 -4.98 -2.08
C GLY A 54 22.33 -5.70 -3.25
N VAL A 55 23.01 -6.69 -3.83
CA VAL A 55 22.44 -7.52 -4.92
C VAL A 55 21.23 -8.31 -4.43
N ILE A 56 21.32 -8.94 -3.27
CA ILE A 56 20.18 -9.66 -2.68
C ILE A 56 19.01 -8.72 -2.43
N TRP A 57 19.25 -7.54 -1.89
CA TRP A 57 18.20 -6.53 -1.66
C TRP A 57 17.52 -6.08 -2.95
N LEU A 58 18.28 -5.84 -4.02
CA LEU A 58 17.76 -5.54 -5.35
C LEU A 58 16.95 -6.70 -5.93
N MET A 59 17.47 -7.93 -5.85
CA MET A 59 16.73 -9.14 -6.30
C MET A 59 15.41 -9.31 -5.53
N LEU A 60 15.44 -9.20 -4.22
CA LEU A 60 14.21 -9.29 -3.43
C LEU A 60 13.20 -8.18 -3.77
N GLY A 61 13.68 -7.01 -4.16
CA GLY A 61 12.85 -5.90 -4.65
C GLY A 61 12.15 -6.24 -5.97
N THR A 62 12.89 -6.75 -6.94
CA THR A 62 12.34 -7.14 -8.26
C THR A 62 11.37 -8.31 -8.16
N PHE A 63 11.70 -9.36 -7.40
CA PHE A 63 10.79 -10.49 -7.15
C PHE A 63 9.46 -10.05 -6.50
N ARG A 64 9.50 -9.11 -5.56
CA ARG A 64 8.28 -8.56 -4.94
C ARG A 64 7.43 -7.78 -5.92
N LEU A 65 8.04 -7.09 -6.88
CA LEU A 65 7.32 -6.37 -7.94
C LEU A 65 6.65 -7.33 -8.91
N GLU A 66 7.35 -8.39 -9.34
CA GLU A 66 6.80 -9.42 -10.22
C GLU A 66 5.66 -10.20 -9.56
N GLN A 67 5.81 -10.61 -8.31
CA GLN A 67 4.73 -11.25 -7.57
C GLN A 67 3.49 -10.35 -7.47
N ARG A 68 3.67 -9.05 -7.18
CA ARG A 68 2.54 -8.11 -7.16
C ARG A 68 1.85 -7.99 -8.51
N ARG A 69 2.60 -8.01 -9.62
CA ARG A 69 2.03 -8.02 -10.97
C ARG A 69 1.26 -9.30 -11.25
N GLY A 70 1.79 -10.46 -10.88
CA GLY A 70 1.13 -11.74 -11.02
C GLY A 70 -0.16 -11.82 -10.20
N ASP A 71 -0.11 -11.45 -8.92
CA ASP A 71 -1.28 -11.38 -8.04
C ASP A 71 -2.36 -10.42 -8.60
N PHE A 72 -1.94 -9.28 -9.17
CA PHE A 72 -2.82 -8.32 -9.84
C PHE A 72 -3.58 -8.94 -11.01
N VAL A 73 -2.84 -9.47 -11.99
CA VAL A 73 -3.44 -10.06 -13.20
C VAL A 73 -4.38 -11.20 -12.84
N SER A 74 -3.95 -12.09 -11.93
CA SER A 74 -4.77 -13.22 -11.47
C SER A 74 -6.06 -12.75 -10.77
N ALA A 75 -5.97 -11.80 -9.84
CA ALA A 75 -7.11 -11.30 -9.09
C ALA A 75 -8.11 -10.56 -10.00
N VAL A 76 -7.63 -9.71 -10.91
CA VAL A 76 -8.47 -8.99 -11.87
C VAL A 76 -9.16 -9.97 -12.82
N THR A 77 -8.42 -10.93 -13.37
CA THR A 77 -8.98 -11.94 -14.30
C THR A 77 -10.07 -12.77 -13.62
N HIS A 78 -9.85 -13.19 -12.38
CA HIS A 78 -10.85 -13.93 -11.61
C HIS A 78 -12.12 -13.12 -11.36
N GLU A 79 -11.98 -11.86 -10.94
CA GLU A 79 -13.12 -10.99 -10.64
C GLU A 79 -13.84 -10.49 -11.91
N LEU A 80 -13.18 -10.46 -13.07
CA LEU A 80 -13.82 -10.20 -14.36
C LEU A 80 -14.59 -11.43 -14.87
N ARG A 81 -14.05 -12.63 -14.69
CA ARG A 81 -14.66 -13.87 -15.19
C ARG A 81 -16.05 -14.11 -14.60
N THR A 82 -16.21 -13.90 -13.29
CA THR A 82 -17.47 -14.18 -12.58
C THR A 82 -18.66 -13.42 -13.13
N PRO A 83 -18.64 -12.06 -13.22
CA PRO A 83 -19.77 -11.31 -13.77
C PRO A 83 -19.99 -11.56 -15.27
N LEU A 84 -18.89 -11.81 -16.01
CA LEU A 84 -19.00 -12.14 -17.44
C LEU A 84 -19.71 -13.49 -17.66
N THR A 85 -19.38 -14.51 -16.86
CA THR A 85 -20.06 -15.80 -16.91
C THR A 85 -21.55 -15.66 -16.52
N SER A 86 -21.86 -14.89 -15.48
CA SER A 86 -23.25 -14.63 -15.09
C SER A 86 -24.00 -13.90 -16.17
N PHE A 87 -23.38 -12.89 -16.80
CA PHE A 87 -23.97 -12.15 -17.90
C PHE A 87 -24.26 -13.06 -19.09
N SER A 88 -23.29 -13.88 -19.52
CA SER A 88 -23.47 -14.85 -20.62
C SER A 88 -24.59 -15.84 -20.32
N LEU A 89 -24.68 -16.35 -19.09
CA LEU A 89 -25.73 -17.26 -18.68
C LEU A 89 -27.11 -16.61 -18.75
N TYR A 90 -27.25 -15.36 -18.26
CA TYR A 90 -28.53 -14.64 -18.31
C TYR A 90 -28.97 -14.35 -19.76
N THR A 91 -28.03 -13.98 -20.64
CA THR A 91 -28.33 -13.76 -22.07
C THR A 91 -28.78 -15.06 -22.74
N GLU A 92 -28.08 -16.17 -22.54
CA GLU A 92 -28.41 -17.48 -23.09
C GLU A 92 -29.81 -17.94 -22.63
N MET A 93 -30.10 -17.84 -21.32
CA MET A 93 -31.43 -18.21 -20.79
C MET A 93 -32.57 -17.35 -21.34
N LEU A 94 -32.31 -16.05 -21.61
CA LEU A 94 -33.29 -15.17 -22.20
C LEU A 94 -33.48 -15.45 -23.70
N GLU A 95 -32.41 -15.77 -24.42
CA GLU A 95 -32.38 -16.06 -25.85
C GLU A 95 -33.08 -17.40 -26.16
N ASP A 96 -32.83 -18.42 -25.35
CA ASP A 96 -33.43 -19.75 -25.43
C ASP A 96 -34.93 -19.77 -24.96
N GLY A 97 -35.47 -18.66 -24.52
CA GLY A 97 -36.86 -18.58 -24.04
C GLY A 97 -37.11 -19.34 -22.72
N MET A 98 -36.04 -19.71 -21.98
CA MET A 98 -36.16 -20.45 -20.73
C MET A 98 -36.71 -19.60 -19.57
N VAL A 99 -36.79 -18.27 -19.75
CA VAL A 99 -37.23 -17.33 -18.71
C VAL A 99 -38.68 -16.94 -18.95
N PRO A 100 -39.61 -17.22 -18.00
CA PRO A 100 -41.00 -16.75 -18.09
C PRO A 100 -41.05 -15.22 -18.21
N GLU A 101 -42.03 -14.72 -18.99
CA GLU A 101 -42.18 -13.27 -19.24
C GLU A 101 -42.18 -12.42 -17.97
N GLN A 102 -42.87 -12.90 -16.91
CA GLN A 102 -42.96 -12.17 -15.62
C GLN A 102 -41.60 -12.04 -14.90
N LYS A 103 -40.62 -12.90 -15.22
CA LYS A 103 -39.27 -12.88 -14.60
C LYS A 103 -38.22 -12.17 -15.45
N LYS A 104 -38.48 -11.89 -16.72
CA LYS A 104 -37.56 -11.16 -17.61
C LYS A 104 -37.05 -9.83 -17.01
N PRO A 105 -37.90 -8.97 -16.39
CA PRO A 105 -37.42 -7.75 -15.75
C PRO A 105 -36.38 -7.97 -14.66
N GLU A 106 -36.50 -9.05 -13.88
CA GLU A 106 -35.53 -9.43 -12.85
C GLU A 106 -34.19 -9.82 -13.46
N TYR A 107 -34.20 -10.58 -14.57
CA TYR A 107 -32.99 -10.96 -15.29
C TYR A 107 -32.27 -9.75 -15.88
N TYR A 108 -33.01 -8.82 -16.50
CA TYR A 108 -32.43 -7.56 -16.99
C TYR A 108 -31.85 -6.72 -15.86
N ALA A 109 -32.51 -6.64 -14.72
CA ALA A 109 -31.99 -5.94 -13.54
C ALA A 109 -30.71 -6.60 -12.99
N ASN A 110 -30.63 -7.93 -13.03
CA ASN A 110 -29.43 -8.68 -12.64
C ASN A 110 -28.27 -8.39 -13.60
N MET A 111 -28.51 -8.45 -14.90
CA MET A 111 -27.51 -8.11 -15.92
C MET A 111 -27.00 -6.69 -15.75
N GLN A 112 -27.89 -5.73 -15.52
CA GLN A 112 -27.51 -4.33 -15.28
C GLN A 112 -26.66 -4.17 -14.00
N ARG A 113 -26.95 -4.94 -12.96
CA ARG A 113 -26.10 -4.96 -11.74
C ARG A 113 -24.71 -5.50 -12.01
N GLU A 114 -24.58 -6.57 -12.80
CA GLU A 114 -23.27 -7.12 -13.16
C GLU A 114 -22.48 -6.17 -14.09
N CYS A 115 -23.13 -5.46 -15.01
CA CYS A 115 -22.50 -4.42 -15.82
C CYS A 115 -21.93 -3.30 -14.94
N ARG A 116 -22.70 -2.73 -14.03
CA ARG A 116 -22.23 -1.68 -13.10
C ARG A 116 -21.08 -2.17 -12.23
N ARG A 117 -21.08 -3.45 -11.87
CA ARG A 117 -19.99 -4.06 -11.12
C ARG A 117 -18.72 -4.15 -11.95
N LEU A 118 -18.82 -4.51 -13.24
CA LEU A 118 -17.69 -4.52 -14.18
C LEU A 118 -17.11 -3.12 -14.39
N GLU A 119 -17.96 -2.12 -14.61
CA GLU A 119 -17.56 -0.71 -14.74
C GLU A 119 -16.73 -0.28 -13.52
N HIS A 120 -17.25 -0.50 -12.32
CA HIS A 120 -16.56 -0.14 -11.09
C HIS A 120 -15.22 -0.90 -10.91
N LEU A 121 -15.14 -2.14 -11.36
CA LEU A 121 -13.90 -2.92 -11.34
C LEU A 121 -12.86 -2.32 -12.30
N ILE A 122 -13.26 -1.99 -13.52
CA ILE A 122 -12.41 -1.37 -14.54
C ILE A 122 -11.88 -0.02 -14.04
N GLU A 123 -12.74 0.82 -13.48
CA GLU A 123 -12.35 2.11 -12.91
C GLU A 123 -11.30 1.96 -11.79
N ASN A 124 -11.48 0.98 -10.90
CA ASN A 124 -10.51 0.70 -9.83
C ASN A 124 -9.16 0.23 -10.40
N VAL A 125 -9.16 -0.60 -11.43
CA VAL A 125 -7.95 -1.09 -12.11
C VAL A 125 -7.24 0.07 -12.81
N LEU A 126 -7.95 0.91 -13.54
CA LEU A 126 -7.40 2.07 -14.22
C LEU A 126 -6.84 3.09 -13.22
N SER A 127 -7.55 3.36 -12.15
CA SER A 127 -7.09 4.27 -11.08
C SER A 127 -5.84 3.74 -10.40
N TYR A 128 -5.77 2.44 -10.11
CA TYR A 128 -4.56 1.80 -9.57
C TYR A 128 -3.37 1.91 -10.52
N SER A 129 -3.58 1.65 -11.82
CA SER A 129 -2.54 1.80 -12.85
C SER A 129 -2.03 3.24 -12.98
N ARG A 130 -2.93 4.23 -12.92
CA ARG A 130 -2.57 5.66 -12.98
C ARG A 130 -1.76 6.09 -11.76
N LEU A 131 -2.13 5.65 -10.55
CA LEU A 131 -1.37 5.95 -9.34
C LEU A 131 0.04 5.36 -9.36
N GLN A 132 0.20 4.13 -9.86
CA GLN A 132 1.53 3.50 -10.00
C GLN A 132 2.47 4.27 -10.94
N ARG A 133 1.93 4.97 -11.94
CA ARG A 133 2.73 5.76 -12.89
C ARG A 133 3.08 7.16 -12.40
N ASN A 134 2.79 7.52 -11.15
CA ASN A 134 2.92 8.91 -10.65
C ASN A 134 2.28 9.97 -11.58
N ALA A 135 1.34 9.56 -12.44
CA ALA A 135 0.84 10.36 -13.56
C ALA A 135 -0.30 11.32 -13.18
N ILE A 136 -0.64 11.43 -11.90
CA ILE A 136 -1.77 12.26 -11.50
C ILE A 136 -1.27 13.49 -10.74
N ARG A 137 -0.75 14.48 -11.47
CA ARG A 137 -0.92 15.88 -11.07
C ARG A 137 -2.31 16.32 -11.52
N ARG A 138 -3.34 16.00 -10.75
CA ARG A 138 -4.66 16.60 -10.94
C ARG A 138 -4.61 18.04 -10.47
N ALA A 139 -5.36 18.91 -11.15
CA ALA A 139 -5.55 20.27 -10.69
C ALA A 139 -6.12 20.24 -9.27
N ARG A 140 -5.49 20.95 -8.37
CA ARG A 140 -6.02 21.20 -7.03
C ARG A 140 -6.79 22.51 -7.08
N ASP A 141 -8.02 22.47 -6.64
CA ASP A 141 -8.88 23.63 -6.55
C ASP A 141 -8.96 24.07 -5.09
N THR A 142 -9.20 25.37 -4.90
CA THR A 142 -9.50 25.92 -3.57
C THR A 142 -11.01 25.98 -3.42
N LEU A 143 -11.54 25.13 -2.54
CA LEU A 143 -12.96 25.01 -2.23
C LEU A 143 -13.15 25.22 -0.73
N THR A 144 -14.35 25.60 -0.33
CA THR A 144 -14.71 25.51 1.10
C THR A 144 -15.01 24.04 1.47
N CYS A 145 -14.87 23.69 2.73
CA CYS A 145 -15.25 22.35 3.19
C CYS A 145 -16.72 22.05 2.90
N GLN A 146 -17.60 23.06 2.90
CA GLN A 146 -18.99 22.90 2.55
C GLN A 146 -19.16 22.51 1.09
N GLU A 147 -18.56 23.26 0.17
CA GLU A 147 -18.62 22.97 -1.27
C GLU A 147 -18.05 21.60 -1.63
N LEU A 148 -17.04 21.13 -0.88
CA LEU A 148 -16.46 19.82 -1.10
C LEU A 148 -17.32 18.68 -0.51
N PHE A 149 -17.76 18.80 0.74
CA PHE A 149 -18.32 17.65 1.47
C PHE A 149 -19.84 17.53 1.38
N GLU A 150 -20.61 18.60 1.14
CA GLU A 150 -22.06 18.50 1.00
C GLU A 150 -22.48 17.65 -0.23
N PRO A 151 -21.95 17.88 -1.45
CA PRO A 151 -22.29 17.04 -2.60
C PRO A 151 -21.87 15.58 -2.43
N ILE A 152 -20.71 15.36 -1.79
CA ILE A 152 -20.23 14.00 -1.47
C ILE A 152 -21.17 13.31 -0.47
N ALA A 153 -21.62 14.01 0.57
CA ALA A 153 -22.55 13.47 1.56
C ALA A 153 -23.92 13.13 0.94
N GLU A 154 -24.46 13.96 0.07
CA GLU A 154 -25.70 13.70 -0.66
C GLU A 154 -25.60 12.44 -1.56
N LYS A 155 -24.49 12.29 -2.26
CA LYS A 155 -24.21 11.09 -3.07
C LYS A 155 -24.12 9.84 -2.20
N ILE A 156 -23.42 9.91 -1.05
CA ILE A 156 -23.32 8.80 -0.09
C ILE A 156 -24.70 8.44 0.45
N GLU A 157 -25.48 9.43 0.88
CA GLU A 157 -26.81 9.21 1.43
C GLU A 157 -27.72 8.48 0.45
N ARG A 158 -27.78 8.92 -0.80
CA ARG A 158 -28.58 8.27 -1.85
C ARG A 158 -28.20 6.79 -2.01
N ARG A 159 -26.88 6.48 -2.12
CA ARG A 159 -26.39 5.10 -2.29
C ARG A 159 -26.64 4.22 -1.07
N LEU A 160 -26.53 4.76 0.13
CA LEU A 160 -26.78 4.01 1.37
C LEU A 160 -28.28 3.78 1.57
N ARG A 161 -29.14 4.73 1.20
CA ARG A 161 -30.60 4.60 1.20
C ARG A 161 -31.08 3.49 0.26
N GLU A 162 -30.50 3.37 -0.94
CA GLU A 162 -30.76 2.25 -1.87
C GLU A 162 -30.36 0.88 -1.31
N ALA A 163 -29.50 0.86 -0.28
CA ALA A 163 -29.03 -0.35 0.38
C ALA A 163 -29.67 -0.56 1.79
N ASP A 164 -30.70 0.20 2.13
CA ASP A 164 -31.37 0.20 3.44
C ASP A 164 -30.42 0.47 4.62
N ILE A 165 -29.45 1.37 4.44
CA ILE A 165 -28.48 1.75 5.46
C ILE A 165 -28.73 3.20 5.88
N SER A 166 -28.91 3.43 7.18
CA SER A 166 -29.08 4.77 7.75
C SER A 166 -27.77 5.58 7.64
N PHE A 167 -27.88 6.85 7.26
CA PHE A 167 -26.74 7.75 7.14
C PHE A 167 -26.89 8.96 8.04
N SER A 168 -25.76 9.40 8.60
CA SER A 168 -25.69 10.68 9.32
C SER A 168 -24.41 11.42 8.91
N PHE A 169 -24.58 12.70 8.54
CA PHE A 169 -23.50 13.61 8.19
C PHE A 169 -23.40 14.76 9.18
N ALA A 170 -22.18 15.06 9.63
CA ALA A 170 -21.91 16.18 10.53
C ALA A 170 -20.68 16.95 10.04
N LEU A 171 -20.92 18.20 9.67
CA LEU A 171 -19.91 19.18 9.33
C LEU A 171 -20.03 20.35 10.34
N ALA A 172 -19.01 20.52 11.20
CA ALA A 172 -19.04 21.54 12.25
C ALA A 172 -19.08 22.95 11.66
N GLN A 173 -19.87 23.86 12.27
CA GLN A 173 -20.11 25.22 11.77
C GLN A 173 -18.83 26.02 11.45
N PRO A 174 -17.80 26.06 12.33
CA PRO A 174 -16.58 26.84 12.05
C PRO A 174 -15.79 26.35 10.84
N ILE A 175 -16.01 25.09 10.41
CA ILE A 175 -15.23 24.43 9.35
C ILE A 175 -15.91 24.58 7.99
N ARG A 176 -17.20 24.84 7.94
CA ARG A 176 -17.96 24.94 6.69
C ARG A 176 -17.32 25.89 5.69
N ILE A 177 -16.92 27.06 6.14
CA ILE A 177 -16.31 28.12 5.32
C ILE A 177 -14.78 28.02 5.22
N LEU A 178 -14.18 27.00 5.85
CA LEU A 178 -12.72 26.85 5.82
C LEU A 178 -12.26 26.45 4.42
N PRO A 179 -11.34 27.21 3.81
CA PRO A 179 -10.81 26.83 2.51
C PRO A 179 -9.89 25.59 2.62
N ILE A 180 -9.98 24.72 1.65
CA ILE A 180 -9.13 23.56 1.48
C ILE A 180 -8.60 23.55 0.05
N HIS A 181 -7.29 23.35 -0.10
CA HIS A 181 -6.65 23.23 -1.40
C HIS A 181 -6.41 21.75 -1.73
N THR A 182 -7.35 21.15 -2.50
CA THR A 182 -7.34 19.70 -2.74
C THR A 182 -7.93 19.35 -4.11
N ASP A 183 -7.72 18.09 -4.53
CA ASP A 183 -8.43 17.51 -5.68
C ASP A 183 -9.75 16.88 -5.20
N ALA A 184 -10.87 17.54 -5.47
CA ALA A 184 -12.21 17.10 -5.09
C ALA A 184 -12.55 15.71 -5.62
N VAL A 185 -12.14 15.38 -6.85
CA VAL A 185 -12.39 14.08 -7.49
C VAL A 185 -11.68 12.96 -6.74
N SER A 186 -10.45 13.22 -6.29
CA SER A 186 -9.69 12.27 -5.47
C SER A 186 -10.34 12.03 -4.10
N VAL A 187 -10.85 13.08 -3.45
CA VAL A 187 -11.58 12.94 -2.17
C VAL A 187 -12.86 12.15 -2.37
N GLU A 188 -13.64 12.47 -3.41
CA GLU A 188 -14.86 11.73 -3.76
C GLU A 188 -14.55 10.23 -4.01
N GLN A 189 -13.49 9.92 -4.75
CA GLN A 189 -13.07 8.54 -5.01
C GLN A 189 -12.72 7.77 -3.72
N ILE A 190 -12.07 8.43 -2.75
CA ILE A 190 -11.83 7.82 -1.43
C ILE A 190 -13.15 7.50 -0.75
N MET A 191 -14.08 8.46 -0.72
CA MET A 191 -15.39 8.28 -0.08
C MET A 191 -16.23 7.19 -0.77
N ASP A 192 -16.20 7.10 -2.09
CA ASP A 192 -16.87 6.03 -2.86
C ASP A 192 -16.34 4.64 -2.51
N ASN A 193 -15.02 4.49 -2.32
CA ASN A 193 -14.42 3.24 -1.86
C ASN A 193 -14.87 2.85 -0.45
N LEU A 194 -14.93 3.81 0.48
CA LEU A 194 -15.41 3.57 1.85
C LEU A 194 -16.90 3.23 1.87
N THR A 195 -17.72 3.94 1.10
CA THR A 195 -19.16 3.69 0.97
C THR A 195 -19.44 2.31 0.39
N SER A 196 -18.73 1.93 -0.67
CA SER A 196 -18.84 0.58 -1.26
C SER A 196 -18.50 -0.51 -0.25
N ASN A 197 -17.50 -0.29 0.60
CA ASN A 197 -17.17 -1.21 1.67
C ASN A 197 -18.27 -1.26 2.74
N ALA A 198 -18.83 -0.14 3.16
CA ALA A 198 -19.94 -0.10 4.12
C ALA A 198 -21.15 -0.86 3.59
N ILE A 199 -21.57 -0.65 2.34
CA ILE A 199 -22.67 -1.38 1.69
C ILE A 199 -22.41 -2.90 1.67
N LYS A 200 -21.16 -3.31 1.49
CA LYS A 200 -20.79 -4.74 1.51
C LYS A 200 -20.83 -5.36 2.90
N TYR A 201 -20.46 -4.61 3.93
CA TYR A 201 -20.16 -5.19 5.25
C TYR A 201 -21.08 -4.71 6.36
N ALA A 202 -21.62 -3.50 6.35
CA ALA A 202 -22.62 -3.03 7.31
C ALA A 202 -23.98 -3.62 6.95
N LYS A 203 -24.28 -4.80 7.46
CA LYS A 203 -25.58 -5.50 7.24
C LYS A 203 -26.28 -5.75 8.56
N GLY A 204 -27.61 -5.67 8.54
CA GLY A 204 -28.51 -5.92 9.66
C GLY A 204 -29.64 -4.90 9.70
N GLU A 205 -30.67 -5.15 10.47
CA GLU A 205 -31.87 -4.28 10.58
C GLU A 205 -31.56 -2.85 11.04
N ASN A 206 -30.39 -2.62 11.65
CA ASN A 206 -29.91 -1.31 12.12
C ASN A 206 -28.58 -0.90 11.49
N ALA A 207 -28.36 -1.23 10.21
CA ALA A 207 -27.14 -0.83 9.52
C ALA A 207 -27.03 0.70 9.47
N LYS A 208 -25.89 1.24 9.92
CA LYS A 208 -25.67 2.67 10.06
C LYS A 208 -24.27 3.08 9.62
N VAL A 209 -24.19 4.20 8.92
CA VAL A 209 -22.94 4.87 8.53
C VAL A 209 -22.96 6.31 9.04
N GLN A 210 -21.85 6.75 9.57
CA GLN A 210 -21.64 8.13 10.02
C GLN A 210 -20.43 8.74 9.35
N LEU A 211 -20.61 9.93 8.78
CA LEU A 211 -19.55 10.76 8.24
C LEU A 211 -19.43 12.04 9.09
N THR A 212 -18.25 12.27 9.66
CA THR A 212 -17.97 13.50 10.41
C THR A 212 -16.73 14.19 9.84
N VAL A 213 -16.82 15.50 9.65
CA VAL A 213 -15.74 16.33 9.17
C VAL A 213 -15.39 17.34 10.26
N GLN A 214 -14.12 17.35 10.65
CA GLN A 214 -13.54 18.21 11.67
C GLN A 214 -12.22 18.79 11.14
N ALA A 215 -11.67 19.76 11.83
CA ALA A 215 -10.33 20.27 11.55
C ALA A 215 -9.46 20.22 12.81
N ASP A 216 -8.23 19.80 12.65
CA ASP A 216 -7.18 20.03 13.64
C ASP A 216 -6.33 21.27 13.23
N ARG A 217 -5.16 21.46 13.83
CA ARG A 217 -4.29 22.61 13.53
C ARG A 217 -3.84 22.67 12.07
N HIS A 218 -3.54 21.53 11.45
CA HIS A 218 -2.89 21.41 10.14
C HIS A 218 -3.74 20.70 9.09
N ASN A 219 -4.72 19.88 9.51
CA ASN A 219 -5.45 19.00 8.62
C ASN A 219 -6.97 19.16 8.75
N ILE A 220 -7.66 18.83 7.70
CA ILE A 220 -9.06 18.42 7.74
C ILE A 220 -9.08 16.91 8.08
N VAL A 221 -9.88 16.55 9.07
CA VAL A 221 -10.00 15.21 9.63
C VAL A 221 -11.39 14.70 9.34
N ILE A 222 -11.47 13.69 8.48
CA ILE A 222 -12.71 13.07 8.05
C ILE A 222 -12.79 11.68 8.67
N ARG A 223 -13.86 11.41 9.44
CA ARG A 223 -14.14 10.09 9.99
C ARG A 223 -15.35 9.47 9.32
N PHE A 224 -15.13 8.31 8.73
CA PHE A 224 -16.16 7.49 8.15
C PHE A 224 -16.30 6.22 8.99
N ARG A 225 -17.46 6.04 9.62
CA ARG A 225 -17.73 4.94 10.54
C ARG A 225 -18.93 4.13 10.09
N ASP A 226 -18.83 2.82 10.17
CA ASP A 226 -19.94 1.90 10.05
C ASP A 226 -20.16 1.10 11.34
N ASN A 227 -21.30 0.48 11.49
CA ASN A 227 -21.62 -0.44 12.58
C ASN A 227 -21.62 -1.91 12.14
N GLY A 228 -20.85 -2.24 11.10
CA GLY A 228 -20.67 -3.60 10.63
C GLY A 228 -19.83 -4.47 11.59
N PRO A 229 -19.32 -5.62 11.14
CA PRO A 229 -18.56 -6.56 11.98
C PRO A 229 -17.18 -6.04 12.40
N GLY A 230 -16.77 -4.88 11.87
CA GLY A 230 -15.47 -4.30 12.14
C GLY A 230 -14.30 -5.07 11.49
N ILE A 231 -13.08 -4.67 11.84
CA ILE A 231 -11.85 -5.27 11.31
C ILE A 231 -10.97 -5.68 12.50
N SER A 232 -10.67 -6.96 12.59
CA SER A 232 -9.85 -7.50 13.67
C SER A 232 -8.45 -6.85 13.72
N PRO A 233 -7.82 -6.70 14.90
CA PRO A 233 -6.50 -6.05 15.04
C PRO A 233 -5.43 -6.65 14.14
N LYS A 234 -5.44 -7.97 13.94
CA LYS A 234 -4.50 -8.71 13.07
C LYS A 234 -4.63 -8.29 11.59
N ASN A 235 -5.82 -7.89 11.18
CA ASN A 235 -6.15 -7.57 9.79
C ASN A 235 -6.00 -6.09 9.44
N ARG A 236 -5.85 -5.19 10.43
CA ARG A 236 -5.82 -3.72 10.22
C ARG A 236 -4.76 -3.23 9.24
N LYS A 237 -3.56 -3.81 9.30
CA LYS A 237 -2.48 -3.49 8.34
C LYS A 237 -2.68 -4.20 7.00
N LEU A 238 -3.36 -5.34 7.01
CA LEU A 238 -3.56 -6.18 5.84
C LEU A 238 -4.61 -5.61 4.89
N VAL A 239 -5.67 -4.98 5.39
CA VAL A 239 -6.77 -4.45 4.57
C VAL A 239 -6.36 -3.31 3.63
N PHE A 240 -5.23 -2.66 3.90
CA PHE A 240 -4.64 -1.64 3.03
C PHE A 240 -3.61 -2.22 2.04
N LYS A 241 -3.33 -3.53 2.08
CA LYS A 241 -2.45 -4.15 1.09
C LYS A 241 -3.26 -4.50 -0.17
N PRO A 242 -2.79 -4.11 -1.37
CA PRO A 242 -3.46 -4.46 -2.61
C PRO A 242 -3.67 -5.98 -2.72
N PHE A 243 -4.81 -6.40 -3.29
CA PHE A 243 -5.19 -7.80 -3.54
C PHE A 243 -5.29 -8.69 -2.30
N ARG A 244 -5.30 -8.10 -1.10
CA ARG A 244 -5.49 -8.83 0.15
C ARG A 244 -6.91 -8.70 0.64
N ARG A 245 -7.50 -9.84 0.94
CA ARG A 245 -8.81 -9.96 1.59
C ARG A 245 -8.63 -10.65 2.93
N THR A 246 -9.43 -10.28 3.91
CA THR A 246 -9.45 -11.01 5.19
C THR A 246 -10.11 -12.38 4.99
N LYS A 247 -9.75 -13.38 5.80
CA LYS A 247 -10.36 -14.72 5.72
C LYS A 247 -11.89 -14.64 5.86
N ASP A 248 -12.37 -13.77 6.74
CA ASP A 248 -13.82 -13.56 6.96
C ASP A 248 -14.51 -13.00 5.71
N ALA A 249 -13.85 -12.05 5.01
CA ALA A 249 -14.34 -11.51 3.75
C ALA A 249 -14.28 -12.53 2.59
N THR A 250 -13.31 -13.44 2.60
CA THR A 250 -13.20 -14.52 1.61
C THR A 250 -14.27 -15.58 1.83
N ASN A 251 -14.50 -16.00 3.08
CA ASN A 251 -15.51 -16.99 3.43
C ASN A 251 -16.94 -16.49 3.19
N SER A 252 -17.20 -15.19 3.28
CA SER A 252 -18.52 -14.60 3.04
C SER A 252 -18.93 -14.52 1.57
N ARG A 253 -18.15 -15.05 0.62
CA ARG A 253 -18.39 -15.00 -0.85
C ARG A 253 -18.71 -13.58 -1.39
N LYS A 254 -18.38 -12.53 -0.63
CA LYS A 254 -18.63 -11.14 -1.07
C LYS A 254 -17.65 -10.76 -2.17
N PRO A 255 -18.11 -10.20 -3.28
CA PRO A 255 -17.26 -9.87 -4.42
C PRO A 255 -16.27 -8.74 -4.13
N GLY A 256 -15.08 -8.79 -4.72
CA GLY A 256 -14.12 -7.68 -4.72
C GLY A 256 -12.66 -8.09 -4.76
N VAL A 257 -11.89 -7.38 -5.58
CA VAL A 257 -10.45 -7.61 -5.86
C VAL A 257 -9.53 -7.32 -4.65
N GLY A 258 -10.04 -6.65 -3.61
CA GLY A 258 -9.18 -6.19 -2.50
C GLY A 258 -8.33 -4.97 -2.86
N LEU A 259 -8.77 -4.14 -3.81
CA LEU A 259 -8.07 -2.92 -4.24
C LEU A 259 -8.60 -1.65 -3.58
N GLY A 260 -9.89 -1.57 -3.25
CA GLY A 260 -10.55 -0.32 -2.88
C GLY A 260 -9.88 0.42 -1.72
N LEU A 261 -9.59 -0.26 -0.60
CA LEU A 261 -8.93 0.39 0.55
C LEU A 261 -7.45 0.73 0.29
N ALA A 262 -6.75 -0.10 -0.47
CA ALA A 262 -5.37 0.21 -0.88
C ALA A 262 -5.35 1.47 -1.76
N LEU A 263 -6.21 1.51 -2.77
CA LEU A 263 -6.38 2.66 -3.65
C LEU A 263 -6.78 3.92 -2.88
N ALA A 264 -7.76 3.82 -1.98
CA ALA A 264 -8.20 4.94 -1.15
C ALA A 264 -7.05 5.51 -0.29
N ARG A 265 -6.19 4.65 0.27
CA ARG A 265 -5.04 5.09 1.05
C ARG A 265 -3.96 5.71 0.18
N ASP A 266 -3.65 5.12 -0.97
CA ASP A 266 -2.63 5.66 -1.88
C ASP A 266 -3.10 7.00 -2.48
N THR A 267 -4.40 7.15 -2.77
CA THR A 267 -5.00 8.44 -3.16
C THR A 267 -4.91 9.46 -2.01
N ALA A 268 -5.21 9.08 -0.77
CA ALA A 268 -5.06 9.97 0.39
C ALA A 268 -3.61 10.48 0.54
N ARG A 269 -2.63 9.61 0.32
CA ARG A 269 -1.20 9.96 0.35
C ARG A 269 -0.79 10.89 -0.79
N SER A 270 -1.35 10.72 -1.97
CA SER A 270 -1.10 11.62 -3.11
C SER A 270 -1.65 13.04 -2.86
N LEU A 271 -2.66 13.18 -2.00
CA LEU A 271 -3.18 14.45 -1.51
C LEU A 271 -2.32 15.08 -0.40
N GLY A 272 -1.28 14.36 0.08
CA GLY A 272 -0.43 14.79 1.20
C GLY A 272 -0.94 14.35 2.58
N GLY A 273 -2.01 13.55 2.62
CA GLY A 273 -2.62 13.02 3.83
C GLY A 273 -2.35 11.54 4.09
N ASP A 274 -3.21 10.88 4.84
CA ASP A 274 -3.21 9.41 5.01
C ASP A 274 -4.63 8.90 5.35
N LEU A 275 -4.89 7.64 5.06
CA LEU A 275 -6.09 6.93 5.46
C LEU A 275 -5.71 5.82 6.46
N LYS A 276 -6.26 5.89 7.66
CA LYS A 276 -6.00 4.96 8.76
C LYS A 276 -7.29 4.30 9.25
N LEU A 277 -7.14 3.17 9.92
CA LEU A 277 -8.22 2.50 10.64
C LEU A 277 -8.08 2.79 12.13
N GLU A 278 -9.11 3.38 12.72
CA GLU A 278 -9.24 3.62 14.16
C GLU A 278 -10.01 2.49 14.86
N PHE A 279 -10.06 2.54 16.19
CA PHE A 279 -10.98 1.70 16.95
C PHE A 279 -12.41 2.23 16.78
N GLY A 280 -13.31 1.41 16.25
CA GLY A 280 -14.71 1.80 16.08
C GLY A 280 -15.42 1.89 17.41
N THR A 281 -16.01 3.03 17.72
CA THR A 281 -16.86 3.22 18.90
C THR A 281 -18.28 2.68 18.71
N LEU A 282 -18.67 2.43 17.45
CA LEU A 282 -19.99 1.89 17.06
C LEU A 282 -19.99 0.36 16.88
N GLY A 283 -18.88 -0.32 17.23
CA GLY A 283 -18.74 -1.77 17.05
C GLY A 283 -18.23 -2.21 15.66
N GLY A 284 -18.27 -1.32 14.65
CA GLY A 284 -17.86 -1.58 13.27
C GLY A 284 -16.48 -1.06 12.91
N ALA A 285 -16.25 -0.74 11.63
CA ALA A 285 -15.02 -0.11 11.17
C ALA A 285 -15.09 1.41 11.28
N SER A 286 -13.97 2.03 11.65
CA SER A 286 -13.79 3.47 11.69
C SER A 286 -12.57 3.86 10.87
N PHE A 287 -12.79 4.54 9.76
CA PHE A 287 -11.73 5.04 8.89
C PHE A 287 -11.49 6.52 9.18
N LEU A 288 -10.23 6.87 9.38
CA LEU A 288 -9.76 8.24 9.57
C LEU A 288 -8.98 8.66 8.32
N LEU A 289 -9.54 9.59 7.56
CA LEU A 289 -8.86 10.27 6.49
C LEU A 289 -8.38 11.63 6.98
N THR A 290 -7.11 11.93 6.77
CA THR A 290 -6.52 13.25 7.01
C THR A 290 -6.11 13.87 5.68
N ILE A 291 -6.40 15.15 5.48
CA ILE A 291 -6.00 15.94 4.30
C ILE A 291 -5.41 17.25 4.80
N PRO A 292 -4.23 17.72 4.33
CA PRO A 292 -3.69 19.03 4.68
C PRO A 292 -4.68 20.14 4.32
N LYS A 293 -4.72 21.22 5.11
CA LYS A 293 -5.57 22.39 4.84
C LYS A 293 -5.05 23.22 3.66
N SER A 294 -3.72 23.22 3.48
CA SER A 294 -3.01 23.97 2.43
C SER A 294 -1.79 23.19 1.96
#